data_4c407963a486eb1d744cff1b314bf456
#
_entry.id   4c407963a486eb1d744cff1b314bf456
#
_cell.length_a   1.000
_cell.length_b   1.000
_cell.length_c   1.000
_cell.angle_alpha   90.00
_cell.angle_beta   90.00
_cell.angle_gamma   90.00
#
_symmetry.space_group_name_H-M   'P 1'
#
loop_
_entity.id
_entity.type
_entity.pdbx_description
1 polymer ?
#
loop_
_entity_poly.entity_id
_entity_poly.type
_entity_poly.pdbx_seq_one_letter_code
_entity_poly.pdbx_strand_id
1 'polypeptide(L)'
;MTAEPHLVNPHFDGDRLVLEERHDGGSLRYAFPGTTTPPPGPLHALSLDEALHARLWPAGTAEAVLRAWAEGSGPCGTAEVPVHDPAAVPPVRVRAGAIVIRDGHMLLIHFREPDEGGPHFEIPGGGVEPGETPEEAAVRELREETGLHGSVGREVARVWKEGRHEHYFLMAAEGHLGAPETLDTYGGAPVWIPVAELPTTPLWPRRLSWRIEHWHRTGWPAHPAELADSITDLQAHCTW
;
A
#
# COMPACT_ATOMS: atom_id res chain seq x y z
N MET A 1 -0.54 -23.11 0.44
CA MET A 1 -1.89 -23.38 -0.09
C MET A 1 -2.46 -22.05 -0.51
N THR A 2 -2.56 -21.79 -1.80
CA THR A 2 -3.28 -20.61 -2.30
C THR A 2 -4.77 -20.86 -2.05
N ALA A 3 -5.42 -19.95 -1.30
CA ALA A 3 -6.88 -19.99 -1.19
C ALA A 3 -7.48 -19.93 -2.60
N GLU A 4 -8.51 -20.72 -2.86
CA GLU A 4 -9.22 -20.64 -4.13
C GLU A 4 -9.84 -19.24 -4.25
N PRO A 5 -9.76 -18.60 -5.45
CA PRO A 5 -10.42 -17.32 -5.66
C PRO A 5 -11.93 -17.50 -5.50
N HIS A 6 -12.56 -16.61 -4.76
CA HIS A 6 -14.01 -16.51 -4.75
C HIS A 6 -14.47 -15.36 -5.66
N LEU A 7 -15.66 -15.51 -6.21
CA LEU A 7 -16.21 -14.50 -7.09
C LEU A 7 -16.99 -13.46 -6.26
N VAL A 8 -16.71 -12.19 -6.51
CA VAL A 8 -17.45 -11.07 -5.93
C VAL A 8 -18.19 -10.33 -7.04
N ASN A 9 -19.46 -10.08 -6.80
CA ASN A 9 -20.26 -9.26 -7.68
C ASN A 9 -20.41 -7.86 -7.05
N PRO A 10 -19.62 -6.87 -7.48
CA PRO A 10 -19.72 -5.52 -6.93
C PRO A 10 -21.10 -4.94 -7.23
N HIS A 11 -21.72 -4.34 -6.23
CA HIS A 11 -22.99 -3.68 -6.38
C HIS A 11 -22.81 -2.18 -6.58
N PHE A 12 -23.47 -1.63 -7.61
CA PHE A 12 -23.44 -0.20 -7.92
C PHE A 12 -24.84 0.41 -7.84
N ASP A 13 -24.92 1.62 -7.28
CA ASP A 13 -26.07 2.50 -7.39
C ASP A 13 -25.69 3.68 -8.28
N GLY A 14 -26.13 3.64 -9.54
CA GLY A 14 -25.67 4.55 -10.57
C GLY A 14 -24.16 4.41 -10.84
N ASP A 15 -23.41 5.48 -10.61
CA ASP A 15 -21.95 5.54 -10.74
C ASP A 15 -21.21 5.39 -9.39
N ARG A 16 -21.89 4.91 -8.36
CA ARG A 16 -21.35 4.78 -7.02
C ARG A 16 -21.29 3.32 -6.57
N LEU A 17 -20.15 2.91 -6.02
CA LEU A 17 -19.94 1.58 -5.46
C LEU A 17 -20.62 1.48 -4.09
N VAL A 18 -21.50 0.50 -3.92
CA VAL A 18 -22.21 0.26 -2.65
C VAL A 18 -21.38 -0.66 -1.76
N LEU A 19 -21.05 -0.16 -0.60
CA LEU A 19 -20.21 -0.83 0.39
C LEU A 19 -20.91 -0.85 1.74
N GLU A 20 -20.56 -1.81 2.58
CA GLU A 20 -21.09 -2.02 3.91
C GLU A 20 -20.13 -1.45 4.95
N GLU A 21 -20.64 -0.58 5.83
CA GLU A 21 -19.87 -0.03 6.93
C GLU A 21 -19.57 -1.11 7.97
N ARG A 22 -18.32 -1.15 8.42
CA ARG A 22 -17.84 -2.05 9.47
C ARG A 22 -16.95 -1.27 10.44
N HIS A 23 -16.95 -1.74 11.69
CA HIS A 23 -16.05 -1.24 12.72
C HIS A 23 -15.11 -2.35 13.18
N ASP A 24 -13.83 -2.07 13.13
CA ASP A 24 -12.76 -2.96 13.55
C ASP A 24 -11.90 -2.25 14.60
N GLY A 25 -11.97 -2.70 15.85
CA GLY A 25 -11.25 -2.07 16.96
C GLY A 25 -11.56 -0.58 17.15
N GLY A 26 -12.79 -0.13 16.82
CA GLY A 26 -13.18 1.27 16.84
C GLY A 26 -12.87 2.08 15.58
N SER A 27 -12.27 1.45 14.59
CA SER A 27 -11.94 2.06 13.29
C SER A 27 -12.98 1.76 12.24
N LEU A 28 -13.37 2.78 11.46
CA LEU A 28 -14.26 2.63 10.32
C LEU A 28 -13.54 1.91 9.17
N ARG A 29 -14.23 0.95 8.59
CA ARG A 29 -13.82 0.17 7.42
C ARG A 29 -15.03 -0.02 6.53
N TYR A 30 -14.83 -0.12 5.22
CA TYR A 30 -15.86 -0.48 4.27
C TYR A 30 -15.60 -1.87 3.69
N ALA A 31 -16.61 -2.73 3.73
CA ALA A 31 -16.53 -4.10 3.21
C ALA A 31 -17.50 -4.29 2.04
N PHE A 32 -17.15 -5.18 1.13
CA PHE A 32 -18.04 -5.58 0.04
C PHE A 32 -19.18 -6.44 0.60
N PRO A 33 -20.44 -6.15 0.25
CA PRO A 33 -21.60 -6.92 0.73
C PRO A 33 -21.43 -8.42 0.41
N GLY A 34 -21.76 -9.25 1.38
CA GLY A 34 -21.67 -10.72 1.25
C GLY A 34 -20.28 -11.32 1.45
N THR A 35 -19.23 -10.53 1.66
CA THR A 35 -17.88 -11.04 1.91
C THR A 35 -17.57 -11.27 3.39
N THR A 36 -18.45 -10.85 4.29
CA THR A 36 -18.25 -10.95 5.75
C THR A 36 -19.43 -11.61 6.44
N THR A 37 -19.16 -12.31 7.54
CA THR A 37 -20.22 -12.87 8.41
C THR A 37 -20.87 -11.77 9.26
N PRO A 38 -22.20 -11.93 9.55
CA PRO A 38 -23.13 -10.90 9.97
C PRO A 38 -22.89 -10.27 11.35
N PRO A 39 -23.68 -9.22 11.72
CA PRO A 39 -24.77 -8.63 10.95
C PRO A 39 -24.32 -7.58 9.95
N PRO A 40 -25.12 -7.34 8.88
CA PRO A 40 -24.82 -6.26 7.94
C PRO A 40 -24.86 -4.89 8.62
N GLY A 41 -23.86 -4.07 8.33
CA GLY A 41 -23.81 -2.67 8.73
C GLY A 41 -24.60 -1.76 7.77
N PRO A 42 -24.66 -0.46 8.01
CA PRO A 42 -25.21 0.50 7.07
C PRO A 42 -24.54 0.41 5.71
N LEU A 43 -25.30 0.61 4.63
CA LEU A 43 -24.79 0.66 3.27
C LEU A 43 -24.43 2.10 2.90
N HIS A 44 -23.29 2.27 2.27
CA HIS A 44 -22.80 3.54 1.75
C HIS A 44 -22.46 3.42 0.28
N ALA A 45 -22.82 4.45 -0.50
CA ALA A 45 -22.48 4.53 -1.90
C ALA A 45 -21.32 5.51 -2.11
N LEU A 46 -20.16 5.00 -2.51
CA LEU A 46 -18.94 5.77 -2.71
C LEU A 46 -18.67 5.99 -4.20
N SER A 47 -18.25 7.21 -4.57
CA SER A 47 -17.65 7.46 -5.87
C SER A 47 -16.30 6.72 -6.00
N LEU A 48 -15.78 6.61 -7.23
CA LEU A 48 -14.46 6.01 -7.43
C LEU A 48 -13.38 6.73 -6.62
N ASP A 49 -13.41 8.06 -6.61
CA ASP A 49 -12.44 8.87 -5.84
C ASP A 49 -12.55 8.60 -4.34
N GLU A 50 -13.76 8.58 -3.77
CA GLU A 50 -13.98 8.24 -2.37
C GLU A 50 -13.52 6.81 -2.05
N ALA A 51 -13.83 5.84 -2.92
CA ALA A 51 -13.45 4.44 -2.74
C ALA A 51 -11.92 4.22 -2.82
N LEU A 52 -11.23 4.96 -3.69
CA LEU A 52 -9.77 4.91 -3.81
C LEU A 52 -9.07 5.33 -2.52
N HIS A 53 -9.68 6.20 -1.71
CA HIS A 53 -9.12 6.72 -0.46
C HIS A 53 -9.72 6.05 0.79
N ALA A 54 -10.77 5.28 0.64
CA ALA A 54 -11.41 4.59 1.75
C ALA A 54 -10.57 3.39 2.21
N ARG A 55 -10.75 3.01 3.47
CA ARG A 55 -10.22 1.76 4.03
C ARG A 55 -11.15 0.63 3.62
N LEU A 56 -10.83 -0.04 2.52
CA LEU A 56 -11.63 -1.13 1.95
C LEU A 56 -11.12 -2.49 2.40
N TRP A 57 -12.07 -3.43 2.56
CA TRP A 57 -11.78 -4.80 2.96
C TRP A 57 -12.69 -5.81 2.23
N PRO A 58 -12.21 -7.01 1.88
CA PRO A 58 -10.80 -7.45 1.88
C PRO A 58 -9.94 -6.70 0.86
N ALA A 59 -8.65 -6.54 1.14
CA ALA A 59 -7.73 -5.75 0.29
C ALA A 59 -7.67 -6.26 -1.15
N GLY A 60 -7.61 -7.58 -1.36
CA GLY A 60 -7.62 -8.17 -2.69
C GLY A 60 -8.91 -7.90 -3.48
N THR A 61 -10.06 -7.93 -2.81
CA THR A 61 -11.35 -7.55 -3.41
C THR A 61 -11.35 -6.08 -3.82
N ALA A 62 -10.88 -5.23 -2.92
CA ALA A 62 -10.80 -3.79 -3.18
C ALA A 62 -9.95 -3.51 -4.41
N GLU A 63 -8.76 -4.09 -4.51
CA GLU A 63 -7.89 -3.91 -5.67
C GLU A 63 -8.54 -4.37 -6.98
N ALA A 64 -9.09 -5.58 -7.01
CA ALA A 64 -9.70 -6.14 -8.21
C ALA A 64 -10.89 -5.30 -8.70
N VAL A 65 -11.78 -4.89 -7.80
CA VAL A 65 -12.95 -4.08 -8.13
C VAL A 65 -12.56 -2.67 -8.57
N LEU A 66 -11.65 -2.01 -7.85
CA LEU A 66 -11.21 -0.66 -8.21
C LEU A 66 -10.48 -0.66 -9.56
N ARG A 67 -9.68 -1.69 -9.85
CA ARG A 67 -9.03 -1.86 -11.15
C ARG A 67 -10.06 -1.98 -12.27
N ALA A 68 -11.00 -2.92 -12.13
CA ALA A 68 -12.06 -3.13 -13.12
C ALA A 68 -12.86 -1.86 -13.37
N TRP A 69 -13.15 -1.10 -12.33
CA TRP A 69 -13.86 0.16 -12.41
C TRP A 69 -13.07 1.25 -13.12
N ALA A 70 -11.80 1.45 -12.72
CA ALA A 70 -10.91 2.43 -13.34
C ALA A 70 -10.61 2.13 -14.82
N GLU A 71 -10.56 0.84 -15.19
CA GLU A 71 -10.37 0.39 -16.58
C GLU A 71 -11.66 0.45 -17.43
N GLY A 72 -12.74 0.98 -16.89
CA GLY A 72 -14.00 1.16 -17.61
C GLY A 72 -14.90 -0.08 -17.66
N SER A 73 -14.61 -1.12 -16.88
CA SER A 73 -15.48 -2.30 -16.72
C SER A 73 -16.64 -2.06 -15.74
N GLY A 74 -16.61 -1.02 -14.96
CA GLY A 74 -17.67 -0.52 -14.07
C GLY A 74 -18.17 0.86 -14.51
N PRO A 75 -19.22 1.37 -13.86
CA PRO A 75 -20.06 0.74 -12.84
C PRO A 75 -21.11 -0.20 -13.42
N CYS A 76 -21.39 -0.10 -14.69
CA CYS A 76 -22.45 -0.88 -15.36
C CYS A 76 -21.86 -2.11 -16.05
N GLY A 77 -22.24 -3.31 -15.62
CA GLY A 77 -21.87 -4.55 -16.28
C GLY A 77 -20.55 -5.17 -15.79
N THR A 78 -20.13 -4.88 -14.59
CA THR A 78 -19.08 -5.64 -13.94
C THR A 78 -19.52 -7.10 -13.85
N ALA A 79 -18.85 -7.93 -14.62
CA ALA A 79 -18.87 -9.36 -14.41
C ALA A 79 -18.30 -9.68 -13.01
N GLU A 80 -18.62 -10.85 -12.51
CA GLU A 80 -18.00 -11.39 -11.31
C GLU A 80 -16.47 -11.19 -11.33
N VAL A 81 -15.95 -10.57 -10.29
CA VAL A 81 -14.51 -10.32 -10.16
C VAL A 81 -13.90 -11.45 -9.33
N PRO A 82 -12.96 -12.22 -9.87
CA PRO A 82 -12.26 -13.23 -9.10
C PRO A 82 -11.39 -12.54 -8.04
N VAL A 83 -11.58 -12.92 -6.79
CA VAL A 83 -10.94 -12.28 -5.65
C VAL A 83 -10.08 -13.28 -4.90
N HIS A 84 -8.82 -12.92 -4.73
CA HIS A 84 -7.97 -13.48 -3.71
C HIS A 84 -7.91 -12.50 -2.53
N ASP A 85 -8.32 -12.97 -1.35
CA ASP A 85 -8.05 -12.22 -0.13
C ASP A 85 -6.64 -12.60 0.38
N PRO A 86 -5.63 -11.78 0.14
CA PRO A 86 -4.28 -12.10 0.57
C PRO A 86 -4.15 -12.13 2.11
N ALA A 87 -5.06 -11.48 2.83
CA ALA A 87 -5.08 -11.49 4.29
C ALA A 87 -5.71 -12.76 4.88
N ALA A 88 -6.44 -13.56 4.09
CA ALA A 88 -6.98 -14.85 4.52
C ALA A 88 -5.89 -15.92 4.66
N VAL A 89 -4.69 -15.69 4.12
CA VAL A 89 -3.55 -16.61 4.20
C VAL A 89 -2.51 -16.00 5.12
N PRO A 90 -2.01 -16.75 6.14
CA PRO A 90 -0.93 -16.24 6.97
C PRO A 90 0.28 -15.83 6.11
N PRO A 91 0.88 -14.67 6.36
CA PRO A 91 2.01 -14.22 5.57
C PRO A 91 3.22 -15.12 5.79
N VAL A 92 3.92 -15.45 4.72
CA VAL A 92 5.22 -16.15 4.79
C VAL A 92 6.33 -15.20 5.20
N ARG A 93 6.15 -13.89 4.99
CA ARG A 93 7.09 -12.84 5.38
C ARG A 93 6.35 -11.58 5.79
N VAL A 94 6.73 -11.00 6.92
CA VAL A 94 6.33 -9.67 7.34
C VAL A 94 7.49 -8.71 7.06
N ARG A 95 7.18 -7.53 6.51
CA ARG A 95 8.13 -6.45 6.25
C ARG A 95 7.65 -5.16 6.88
N ALA A 96 8.59 -4.22 7.09
CA ALA A 96 8.27 -2.87 7.52
C ALA A 96 9.06 -1.84 6.70
N GLY A 97 8.42 -0.73 6.37
CA GLY A 97 9.03 0.34 5.58
C GLY A 97 8.80 1.72 6.18
N ALA A 98 9.76 2.60 5.96
CA ALA A 98 9.82 3.96 6.49
C ALA A 98 9.49 5.00 5.43
N ILE A 99 8.32 5.65 5.54
CA ILE A 99 7.97 6.81 4.71
C ILE A 99 8.53 8.06 5.39
N VAL A 100 9.61 8.59 4.84
CA VAL A 100 10.26 9.81 5.34
C VAL A 100 10.13 10.90 4.29
N ILE A 101 9.55 12.03 4.69
CA ILE A 101 9.38 13.20 3.81
C ILE A 101 10.07 14.41 4.48
N ARG A 102 10.94 15.07 3.72
CA ARG A 102 11.67 16.27 4.14
C ARG A 102 11.61 17.29 3.01
N ASP A 103 11.20 18.51 3.30
CA ASP A 103 11.14 19.62 2.33
C ASP A 103 10.43 19.25 1.01
N GLY A 104 9.30 18.52 1.10
CA GLY A 104 8.52 18.08 -0.06
C GLY A 104 9.13 16.96 -0.88
N HIS A 105 10.19 16.31 -0.39
CA HIS A 105 10.85 15.17 -1.03
C HIS A 105 10.71 13.93 -0.15
N MET A 106 10.44 12.80 -0.78
CA MET A 106 10.40 11.49 -0.13
C MET A 106 11.74 10.77 -0.31
N LEU A 107 12.20 10.14 0.76
CA LEU A 107 13.37 9.26 0.73
C LEU A 107 13.02 7.92 0.13
N LEU A 108 13.79 7.49 -0.87
CA LEU A 108 13.65 6.21 -1.54
C LEU A 108 15.02 5.57 -1.75
N ILE A 109 15.06 4.25 -1.95
CA ILE A 109 16.22 3.52 -2.41
C ILE A 109 16.08 3.33 -3.92
N HIS A 110 17.05 3.79 -4.69
CA HIS A 110 17.08 3.69 -6.14
C HIS A 110 17.96 2.54 -6.60
N PHE A 111 17.37 1.55 -7.22
CA PHE A 111 18.03 0.44 -7.89
C PHE A 111 18.23 0.77 -9.37
N ARG A 112 19.47 1.04 -9.78
CA ARG A 112 19.80 1.51 -11.14
C ARG A 112 20.05 0.36 -12.11
N GLU A 113 20.63 -0.72 -11.61
CA GLU A 113 20.87 -1.90 -12.43
C GLU A 113 19.57 -2.69 -12.53
N PRO A 114 19.13 -3.00 -13.76
CA PRO A 114 17.91 -3.74 -13.94
C PRO A 114 18.09 -5.19 -13.47
N ASP A 115 17.33 -5.58 -12.47
CA ASP A 115 16.91 -6.95 -12.31
C ASP A 115 15.79 -7.26 -13.33
N GLU A 116 15.03 -8.34 -13.13
CA GLU A 116 13.92 -8.69 -14.02
C GLU A 116 12.84 -7.60 -14.14
N GLY A 117 12.76 -6.66 -13.17
CA GLY A 117 11.80 -5.54 -13.13
C GLY A 117 12.29 -4.23 -13.75
N GLY A 118 13.59 -4.13 -14.10
CA GLY A 118 14.21 -2.88 -14.58
C GLY A 118 14.52 -1.89 -13.47
N PRO A 119 15.07 -0.70 -13.80
CA PRO A 119 15.37 0.35 -12.82
C PRO A 119 14.11 0.74 -12.05
N HIS A 120 14.20 0.75 -10.72
CA HIS A 120 13.05 1.03 -9.85
C HIS A 120 13.48 1.68 -8.53
N PHE A 121 12.47 2.10 -7.77
CA PHE A 121 12.64 2.66 -6.44
C PHE A 121 11.87 1.83 -5.42
N GLU A 122 12.44 1.73 -4.22
CA GLU A 122 11.77 1.12 -3.08
C GLU A 122 11.70 2.10 -1.90
N ILE A 123 10.70 1.90 -1.03
CA ILE A 123 10.65 2.57 0.26
C ILE A 123 11.67 1.88 1.17
N PRO A 124 12.56 2.62 1.87
CA PRO A 124 13.50 2.02 2.82
C PRO A 124 12.79 1.07 3.77
N GLY A 125 13.26 -0.19 3.84
CA GLY A 125 12.60 -1.19 4.67
C GLY A 125 12.98 -2.61 4.34
N GLY A 126 12.70 -3.52 5.28
CA GLY A 126 13.06 -4.92 5.16
C GLY A 126 12.25 -5.84 6.04
N GLY A 127 12.76 -7.06 6.23
CA GLY A 127 12.09 -8.09 7.01
C GLY A 127 12.03 -7.78 8.49
N VAL A 128 10.88 -8.09 9.12
CA VAL A 128 10.75 -8.08 10.58
C VAL A 128 11.46 -9.32 11.12
N GLU A 129 12.40 -9.13 12.02
CA GLU A 129 13.19 -10.20 12.64
C GLU A 129 12.44 -10.88 13.80
N PRO A 130 12.83 -12.11 14.18
CA PRO A 130 12.22 -12.80 15.32
C PRO A 130 12.33 -11.99 16.62
N GLY A 131 11.19 -11.62 17.20
CA GLY A 131 11.10 -10.86 18.44
C GLY A 131 11.09 -9.35 18.26
N GLU A 132 11.20 -8.86 17.02
CA GLU A 132 11.10 -7.47 16.63
C GLU A 132 9.65 -7.10 16.30
N THR A 133 9.23 -5.89 16.59
CA THR A 133 7.96 -5.35 16.08
C THR A 133 8.17 -4.71 14.70
N PRO A 134 7.10 -4.53 13.89
CA PRO A 134 7.23 -3.82 12.61
C PRO A 134 7.77 -2.39 12.76
N GLU A 135 7.44 -1.71 13.84
CA GLU A 135 7.95 -0.38 14.16
C GLU A 135 9.48 -0.38 14.38
N GLU A 136 9.97 -1.36 15.16
CA GLU A 136 11.42 -1.52 15.42
C GLU A 136 12.15 -1.86 14.12
N ALA A 137 11.60 -2.76 13.30
CA ALA A 137 12.14 -3.11 12.00
C ALA A 137 12.25 -1.87 11.08
N ALA A 138 11.21 -1.03 11.01
CA ALA A 138 11.24 0.17 10.19
C ALA A 138 12.34 1.15 10.62
N VAL A 139 12.61 1.29 11.92
CA VAL A 139 13.68 2.14 12.46
C VAL A 139 15.06 1.55 12.13
N ARG A 140 15.24 0.24 12.31
CA ARG A 140 16.49 -0.46 12.02
C ARG A 140 16.84 -0.36 10.54
N GLU A 141 15.92 -0.72 9.67
CA GLU A 141 16.09 -0.73 8.20
C GLU A 141 16.36 0.70 7.67
N LEU A 142 15.63 1.71 8.16
CA LEU A 142 15.92 3.10 7.79
C LEU A 142 17.37 3.47 8.09
N ARG A 143 17.88 3.06 9.26
CA ARG A 143 19.27 3.34 9.64
C ARG A 143 20.26 2.57 8.78
N GLU A 144 20.04 1.29 8.54
CA GLU A 144 20.93 0.40 7.79
C GLU A 144 21.02 0.81 6.31
N GLU A 145 19.89 1.14 5.70
CA GLU A 145 19.82 1.48 4.28
C GLU A 145 20.11 2.95 3.97
N THR A 146 20.01 3.85 4.95
CA THR A 146 20.13 5.30 4.66
C THR A 146 21.12 6.04 5.55
N GLY A 147 21.48 5.49 6.70
CA GLY A 147 22.29 6.15 7.71
C GLY A 147 21.52 7.16 8.58
N LEU A 148 20.23 7.37 8.33
CA LEU A 148 19.42 8.31 9.10
C LEU A 148 18.95 7.70 10.42
N HIS A 149 18.73 8.57 11.41
CA HIS A 149 18.10 8.21 12.68
C HIS A 149 16.62 8.56 12.63
N GLY A 150 15.78 7.53 12.61
CA GLY A 150 14.32 7.68 12.53
C GLY A 150 13.61 7.55 13.86
N SER A 151 12.45 8.22 13.94
CA SER A 151 11.46 7.99 14.98
C SER A 151 10.10 7.70 14.34
N VAL A 152 9.44 6.65 14.82
CA VAL A 152 8.14 6.22 14.28
C VAL A 152 7.06 7.21 14.69
N GLY A 153 6.29 7.67 13.72
CA GLY A 153 5.07 8.43 13.95
C GLY A 153 3.86 7.50 14.02
N ARG A 154 3.32 7.15 12.87
CA ARG A 154 2.15 6.26 12.80
C ARG A 154 2.18 5.37 11.57
N GLU A 155 1.54 4.21 11.67
CA GLU A 155 1.26 3.36 10.51
C GLU A 155 0.23 4.03 9.60
N VAL A 156 0.51 4.09 8.29
CA VAL A 156 -0.37 4.75 7.32
C VAL A 156 -0.87 3.79 6.24
N ALA A 157 -0.17 2.67 6.02
CA ALA A 157 -0.61 1.66 5.07
C ALA A 157 -0.16 0.26 5.51
N ARG A 158 -0.94 -0.73 5.09
CA ARG A 158 -0.59 -2.15 5.05
C ARG A 158 -0.75 -2.65 3.64
N VAL A 159 0.25 -3.34 3.13
CA VAL A 159 0.24 -3.86 1.78
C VAL A 159 0.35 -5.38 1.83
N TRP A 160 -0.60 -6.04 1.18
CA TRP A 160 -0.63 -7.48 1.02
C TRP A 160 -0.18 -7.83 -0.39
N LYS A 161 0.86 -8.66 -0.50
CA LYS A 161 1.41 -9.08 -1.79
C LYS A 161 2.07 -10.43 -1.72
N GLU A 162 1.59 -11.38 -2.51
CA GLU A 162 2.27 -12.68 -2.77
C GLU A 162 2.81 -13.38 -1.50
N GLY A 163 1.99 -13.41 -0.43
CA GLY A 163 2.38 -13.98 0.85
C GLY A 163 3.25 -13.07 1.71
N ARG A 164 3.45 -11.84 1.32
CA ARG A 164 4.06 -10.80 2.16
C ARG A 164 2.98 -9.94 2.79
N HIS A 165 3.24 -9.50 4.00
CA HIS A 165 2.47 -8.45 4.67
C HIS A 165 3.44 -7.34 5.04
N GLU A 166 3.23 -6.16 4.50
CA GLU A 166 4.15 -5.04 4.61
C GLU A 166 3.49 -3.89 5.36
N HIS A 167 4.15 -3.39 6.40
CA HIS A 167 3.70 -2.28 7.25
C HIS A 167 4.46 -1.01 6.89
N TYR A 168 3.76 0.10 6.63
CA TYR A 168 4.38 1.37 6.26
C TYR A 168 4.09 2.47 7.27
N PHE A 169 5.15 3.02 7.82
CA PHE A 169 5.10 4.03 8.87
C PHE A 169 5.53 5.39 8.35
N LEU A 170 4.74 6.43 8.63
CA LEU A 170 5.18 7.80 8.48
C LEU A 170 6.17 8.09 9.61
N MET A 171 7.38 8.50 9.26
CA MET A 171 8.48 8.66 10.21
C MET A 171 9.11 10.04 10.10
N ALA A 172 9.53 10.60 11.23
CA ALA A 172 10.51 11.67 11.25
C ALA A 172 11.92 11.08 11.23
N ALA A 173 12.85 11.75 10.56
CA ALA A 173 14.24 11.30 10.50
C ALA A 173 15.20 12.48 10.56
N GLU A 174 16.35 12.26 11.20
CA GLU A 174 17.43 13.25 11.37
C GLU A 174 18.75 12.70 10.86
N GLY A 175 19.72 13.60 10.60
CA GLY A 175 21.04 13.25 10.12
C GLY A 175 21.21 13.45 8.62
N HIS A 176 22.28 12.85 8.09
CA HIS A 176 22.67 12.91 6.68
C HIS A 176 22.69 11.49 6.11
N LEU A 177 22.42 11.38 4.81
CA LEU A 177 22.56 10.10 4.12
C LEU A 177 24.00 9.59 4.24
N GLY A 178 24.13 8.31 4.55
CA GLY A 178 25.42 7.60 4.54
C GLY A 178 25.99 7.49 3.14
N ALA A 179 27.28 7.22 3.03
CA ALA A 179 27.91 6.92 1.76
C ALA A 179 27.39 5.57 1.24
N PRO A 180 26.93 5.47 -0.02
CA PRO A 180 26.25 4.26 -0.54
C PRO A 180 27.02 2.95 -0.30
N GLU A 181 28.35 3.00 -0.35
CA GLU A 181 29.22 1.85 -0.11
C GLU A 181 29.23 1.35 1.34
N THR A 182 28.67 2.12 2.27
CA THR A 182 28.61 1.77 3.71
C THR A 182 27.20 1.34 4.13
N LEU A 183 26.24 1.38 3.22
CA LEU A 183 24.82 1.12 3.49
C LEU A 183 24.43 -0.29 3.03
N ASP A 184 23.53 -0.91 3.76
CA ASP A 184 23.02 -2.26 3.44
C ASP A 184 21.79 -2.17 2.49
N THR A 185 22.02 -1.72 1.26
CA THR A 185 20.97 -1.48 0.27
C THR A 185 20.91 -2.51 -0.85
N TYR A 186 21.69 -3.58 -0.76
CA TYR A 186 21.78 -4.62 -1.82
C TYR A 186 22.04 -4.04 -3.22
N GLY A 187 22.85 -2.96 -3.31
CA GLY A 187 23.21 -2.30 -4.57
C GLY A 187 22.34 -1.09 -4.93
N GLY A 188 21.32 -0.80 -4.15
CA GLY A 188 20.56 0.46 -4.25
C GLY A 188 21.31 1.66 -3.65
N ALA A 189 20.81 2.85 -3.88
CA ALA A 189 21.30 4.08 -3.29
C ALA A 189 20.17 4.96 -2.77
N PRO A 190 20.27 5.53 -1.55
CA PRO A 190 19.24 6.41 -1.02
C PRO A 190 19.24 7.73 -1.79
N VAL A 191 18.04 8.16 -2.18
CA VAL A 191 17.81 9.40 -2.94
C VAL A 191 16.56 10.11 -2.43
N TRP A 192 16.50 11.42 -2.63
CA TRP A 192 15.32 12.23 -2.36
C TRP A 192 14.58 12.52 -3.65
N ILE A 193 13.31 12.13 -3.74
CA ILE A 193 12.44 12.32 -4.89
C ILE A 193 11.31 13.29 -4.52
N PRO A 194 11.00 14.31 -5.33
CA PRO A 194 9.86 15.18 -5.08
C PRO A 194 8.57 14.37 -4.92
N VAL A 195 7.80 14.61 -3.86
CA VAL A 195 6.55 13.87 -3.60
C VAL A 195 5.58 13.99 -4.78
N ALA A 196 5.57 15.13 -5.47
CA ALA A 196 4.73 15.36 -6.65
C ALA A 196 5.09 14.45 -7.85
N GLU A 197 6.30 13.89 -7.89
CA GLU A 197 6.74 12.99 -8.97
C GLU A 197 6.43 11.51 -8.67
N LEU A 198 6.04 11.16 -7.44
CA LEU A 198 5.77 9.77 -7.05
C LEU A 198 4.77 9.05 -7.95
N PRO A 199 3.66 9.68 -8.43
CA PRO A 199 2.71 8.99 -9.31
C PRO A 199 3.33 8.45 -10.60
N THR A 200 4.42 9.07 -11.09
CA THR A 200 5.14 8.66 -12.31
C THR A 200 6.45 7.94 -12.01
N THR A 201 6.87 7.89 -10.75
CA THR A 201 8.07 7.17 -10.32
C THR A 201 7.80 5.66 -10.30
N PRO A 202 8.67 4.81 -10.87
CA PRO A 202 8.52 3.35 -10.80
C PRO A 202 8.83 2.86 -9.39
N LEU A 203 7.97 3.21 -8.44
CA LEU A 203 8.08 2.90 -7.03
C LEU A 203 7.40 1.57 -6.71
N TRP A 204 8.05 0.80 -5.87
CA TRP A 204 7.51 -0.41 -5.27
C TRP A 204 7.20 -0.21 -3.77
N PRO A 205 5.99 -0.56 -3.24
CA PRO A 205 4.80 -1.03 -3.98
C PRO A 205 4.17 0.07 -4.85
N ARG A 206 3.76 -0.30 -6.06
CA ARG A 206 3.30 0.68 -7.07
C ARG A 206 2.11 1.50 -6.61
N ARG A 207 1.18 0.89 -5.89
CA ARG A 207 -0.02 1.58 -5.40
C ARG A 207 0.25 2.63 -4.33
N LEU A 208 1.34 2.52 -3.59
CA LEU A 208 1.70 3.54 -2.58
C LEU A 208 2.17 4.84 -3.21
N SER A 209 2.77 4.81 -4.39
CA SER A 209 3.30 6.01 -5.04
C SER A 209 2.25 7.12 -5.17
N TRP A 210 1.10 6.77 -5.75
CA TRP A 210 0.00 7.70 -5.93
C TRP A 210 -0.67 8.09 -4.61
N ARG A 211 -0.86 7.13 -3.70
CA ARG A 211 -1.49 7.40 -2.40
C ARG A 211 -0.67 8.30 -1.50
N ILE A 212 0.64 8.14 -1.48
CA ILE A 212 1.53 8.99 -0.68
C ILE A 212 1.46 10.45 -1.19
N GLU A 213 1.49 10.68 -2.50
CA GLU A 213 1.30 12.03 -3.06
C GLU A 213 -0.04 12.63 -2.61
N HIS A 214 -1.11 11.88 -2.79
CA HIS A 214 -2.44 12.32 -2.40
C HIS A 214 -2.52 12.64 -0.90
N TRP A 215 -2.06 11.73 -0.03
CA TRP A 215 -2.09 11.94 1.42
C TRP A 215 -1.19 13.09 1.87
N HIS A 216 -0.05 13.28 1.24
CA HIS A 216 0.82 14.41 1.54
C HIS A 216 0.13 15.75 1.28
N ARG A 217 -0.67 15.82 0.22
CA ARG A 217 -1.41 17.03 -0.18
C ARG A 217 -2.70 17.26 0.60
N THR A 218 -3.43 16.21 0.96
CA THR A 218 -4.79 16.29 1.51
C THR A 218 -4.87 15.92 2.99
N GLY A 219 -3.86 15.29 3.53
CA GLY A 219 -3.80 14.77 4.89
C GLY A 219 -3.67 13.25 4.94
N TRP A 220 -2.88 12.77 5.89
CA TRP A 220 -2.63 11.36 6.08
C TRP A 220 -3.84 10.64 6.71
N PRO A 221 -4.09 9.37 6.33
CA PRO A 221 -5.23 8.63 6.86
C PRO A 221 -5.13 8.45 8.38
N ALA A 222 -6.27 8.51 9.07
CA ALA A 222 -6.33 8.32 10.52
C ALA A 222 -5.98 6.87 10.94
N HIS A 223 -6.26 5.92 10.05
CA HIS A 223 -5.97 4.49 10.20
C HIS A 223 -5.24 3.99 8.96
N PRO A 224 -4.38 2.94 9.08
CA PRO A 224 -3.65 2.43 7.94
C PRO A 224 -4.60 1.96 6.83
N ALA A 225 -4.33 2.41 5.60
CA ALA A 225 -5.03 1.88 4.43
C ALA A 225 -4.67 0.40 4.23
N GLU A 226 -5.66 -0.43 3.91
CA GLU A 226 -5.46 -1.83 3.57
C GLU A 226 -5.36 -1.95 2.05
N LEU A 227 -4.20 -2.33 1.55
CA LEU A 227 -3.91 -2.40 0.13
C LEU A 227 -3.50 -3.81 -0.28
N ALA A 228 -3.93 -4.22 -1.47
CA ALA A 228 -3.29 -5.34 -2.16
C ALA A 228 -2.51 -4.77 -3.34
N ASP A 229 -1.31 -5.25 -3.58
CA ASP A 229 -0.52 -4.82 -4.73
C ASP A 229 -0.11 -6.02 -5.58
N SER A 230 -0.78 -6.19 -6.70
CA SER A 230 -0.48 -7.19 -7.71
C SER A 230 0.17 -6.59 -8.96
N ILE A 231 0.51 -5.29 -8.93
CA ILE A 231 1.12 -4.62 -10.07
C ILE A 231 2.58 -5.05 -10.17
N THR A 232 2.89 -5.75 -11.25
CA THR A 232 4.25 -6.19 -11.56
C THR A 232 4.97 -5.26 -12.52
N ASP A 233 4.22 -4.54 -13.37
CA ASP A 233 4.78 -3.53 -14.27
C ASP A 233 4.87 -2.18 -13.56
N LEU A 234 6.05 -1.85 -13.05
CA LEU A 234 6.31 -0.59 -12.36
C LEU A 234 6.31 0.63 -13.28
N GLN A 235 6.38 0.44 -14.59
CA GLN A 235 6.30 1.51 -15.59
C GLN A 235 4.85 1.80 -15.99
N ALA A 236 3.92 0.90 -15.68
CA ALA A 236 2.51 1.14 -15.97
C ALA A 236 1.99 2.37 -15.24
N HIS A 237 1.17 3.15 -15.93
CA HIS A 237 0.49 4.28 -15.31
C HIS A 237 -0.48 3.77 -14.23
N CYS A 238 -0.32 4.29 -13.02
CA CYS A 238 -1.13 3.91 -11.86
C CYS A 238 -1.78 5.14 -11.25
N THR A 239 -3.08 5.25 -11.40
CA THR A 239 -3.91 6.34 -10.84
C THR A 239 -4.95 5.83 -9.83
N TRP A 240 -4.86 4.60 -9.41
CA TRP A 240 -5.81 3.91 -8.54
C TRP A 240 -5.12 3.01 -7.50
#